data_0d3529e2fbef779ae8b1bd36197d7346
#
_entry.id   0d3529e2fbef779ae8b1bd36197d7346
#
_cell.length_a   1.000
_cell.length_b   1.000
_cell.length_c   1.000
_cell.angle_alpha   90.00
_cell.angle_beta   90.00
_cell.angle_gamma   90.00
#
_symmetry.space_group_name_H-M   'P 1'
#
loop_
_entity.id
_entity.type
_entity.pdbx_description
1 polymer ?
#
loop_
_entity_poly.entity_id
_entity_poly.type
_entity_poly.pdbx_seq_one_letter_code
_entity_poly.pdbx_strand_id
1 'polypeptide(L)'
;KFIRSDLDNPVYLEEGGLLYHDIARMWPMMPFQDPNGHYMRNGKLAQLTDGGRAKTHNDDIYLQGQLVLHPLKNWNIYAEAGMRVINQNKQTNLNKVYEYDINNRPVELAFSANYAPGATFARMNYLNSNFYTSSVYTDYTMEKENHYLKVMLGMNTEEYIVRSLSAQRSDVITSSIPEISASVGADKINNDSNNPTQYKNWATAGFFGRINYTFKDRYLLEANLRYDGSSRFLRDQRWNLFPSFSLGWNMAYEEFFAPLSSVVNTFKPRLSWGMLGNQNTDAFYP
;
A
#
# COMPACT_ATOMS: atom_id res chain seq x y z
N LYS A 1 1.08 -14.64 8.07
CA LYS A 1 0.01 -14.67 7.05
C LYS A 1 0.65 -14.63 5.66
N PHE A 2 0.22 -15.50 4.78
CA PHE A 2 0.62 -15.51 3.37
C PHE A 2 -0.65 -15.37 2.53
N ILE A 3 -0.62 -14.48 1.54
CA ILE A 3 -1.71 -14.29 0.58
C ILE A 3 -1.08 -14.32 -0.81
N ARG A 4 -1.60 -15.19 -1.68
CA ARG A 4 -1.31 -15.18 -3.11
C ARG A 4 -2.55 -14.72 -3.87
N SER A 5 -2.36 -13.83 -4.82
CA SER A 5 -3.40 -13.44 -5.76
C SER A 5 -2.84 -13.47 -7.17
N ASP A 6 -3.59 -14.10 -8.06
CA ASP A 6 -3.30 -14.18 -9.47
C ASP A 6 -4.39 -13.45 -10.25
N LEU A 7 -3.98 -12.57 -11.15
CA LEU A 7 -4.88 -11.81 -12.00
C LEU A 7 -4.46 -12.01 -13.45
N ASP A 8 -5.42 -12.31 -14.31
CA ASP A 8 -5.22 -12.51 -15.74
C ASP A 8 -6.22 -11.66 -16.53
N ASN A 9 -5.78 -10.51 -17.00
CA ASN A 9 -6.59 -9.54 -17.71
C ASN A 9 -6.25 -9.50 -19.20
N PRO A 10 -7.22 -9.19 -20.08
CA PRO A 10 -6.91 -8.76 -21.44
C PRO A 10 -5.99 -7.53 -21.40
N VAL A 11 -4.93 -7.54 -22.20
CA VAL A 11 -3.99 -6.40 -22.28
C VAL A 11 -4.68 -5.12 -22.73
N TYR A 12 -5.76 -5.24 -23.51
CA TYR A 12 -6.57 -4.12 -23.95
C TYR A 12 -7.06 -3.23 -22.78
N LEU A 13 -7.43 -3.81 -21.65
CA LEU A 13 -7.88 -3.06 -20.47
C LEU A 13 -6.73 -2.40 -19.71
N GLU A 14 -5.51 -2.92 -19.84
CA GLU A 14 -4.32 -2.45 -19.13
C GLU A 14 -3.56 -1.37 -19.90
N GLU A 15 -3.60 -1.40 -21.22
CA GLU A 15 -2.83 -0.51 -22.11
C GLU A 15 -3.68 0.61 -22.76
N GLY A 16 -4.71 1.06 -22.05
CA GLY A 16 -5.48 2.25 -22.43
C GLY A 16 -6.74 1.98 -23.26
N GLY A 17 -7.24 0.75 -23.26
CA GLY A 17 -8.54 0.43 -23.85
C GLY A 17 -9.68 1.05 -23.04
N LEU A 18 -10.60 1.72 -23.73
CA LEU A 18 -11.80 2.34 -23.16
C LEU A 18 -13.04 1.50 -23.48
N LEU A 19 -13.13 0.31 -22.89
CA LEU A 19 -14.13 -0.71 -23.25
C LEU A 19 -15.57 -0.16 -23.33
N TYR A 20 -16.02 0.57 -22.32
CA TYR A 20 -17.37 1.12 -22.31
C TYR A 20 -17.60 2.17 -23.41
N HIS A 21 -16.59 3.01 -23.65
CA HIS A 21 -16.63 4.01 -24.71
C HIS A 21 -16.65 3.35 -26.09
N ASP A 22 -15.85 2.31 -26.28
CA ASP A 22 -15.74 1.60 -27.54
C ASP A 22 -17.00 0.78 -27.83
N ILE A 23 -17.61 0.15 -26.83
CA ILE A 23 -18.90 -0.53 -26.96
C ILE A 23 -20.01 0.46 -27.34
N ALA A 24 -20.05 1.63 -26.71
CA ALA A 24 -21.06 2.65 -27.00
C ALA A 24 -20.98 3.21 -28.43
N ARG A 25 -19.84 3.06 -29.10
CA ARG A 25 -19.58 3.54 -30.46
C ARG A 25 -19.69 2.45 -31.54
N MET A 26 -20.03 1.22 -31.14
CA MET A 26 -20.23 0.13 -32.07
C MET A 26 -21.43 0.38 -32.98
N TRP A 27 -21.32 -0.05 -34.21
CA TRP A 27 -22.41 0.02 -35.18
C TRP A 27 -23.37 -1.14 -34.98
N PRO A 28 -24.60 -0.91 -34.56
CA PRO A 28 -25.54 -1.99 -34.17
C PRO A 28 -25.92 -2.91 -35.29
N MET A 29 -25.72 -2.48 -36.56
CA MET A 29 -26.09 -3.26 -37.75
C MET A 29 -24.95 -4.14 -38.29
N MET A 30 -23.76 -4.05 -37.76
CA MET A 30 -22.63 -4.87 -38.18
C MET A 30 -22.43 -6.06 -37.22
N PRO A 31 -22.31 -7.29 -37.72
CA PRO A 31 -22.02 -8.44 -36.90
C PRO A 31 -20.60 -8.34 -36.32
N PHE A 32 -20.37 -8.95 -35.15
CA PHE A 32 -19.04 -9.03 -34.55
C PHE A 32 -18.10 -9.96 -35.30
N GLN A 33 -18.67 -11.03 -35.88
CA GLN A 33 -17.93 -12.04 -36.63
C GLN A 33 -18.63 -12.32 -37.97
N ASP A 34 -17.84 -12.69 -38.96
CA ASP A 34 -18.33 -13.22 -40.20
C ASP A 34 -18.79 -14.69 -40.06
N PRO A 35 -19.39 -15.32 -41.07
CA PRO A 35 -19.78 -16.73 -41.02
C PRO A 35 -18.61 -17.71 -40.82
N ASN A 36 -17.37 -17.29 -41.04
CA ASN A 36 -16.16 -18.08 -40.82
C ASN A 36 -15.58 -17.90 -39.41
N GLY A 37 -16.17 -17.04 -38.57
CA GLY A 37 -15.74 -16.77 -37.22
C GLY A 37 -14.67 -15.69 -37.10
N HIS A 38 -14.35 -14.97 -38.19
CA HIS A 38 -13.37 -13.87 -38.12
C HIS A 38 -14.01 -12.60 -37.57
N TYR A 39 -13.27 -11.87 -36.74
CA TYR A 39 -13.76 -10.61 -36.20
C TYR A 39 -13.86 -9.55 -37.31
N MET A 40 -15.05 -8.99 -37.44
CA MET A 40 -15.28 -7.90 -38.36
C MET A 40 -14.92 -6.55 -37.77
N ARG A 41 -14.70 -5.56 -38.64
CA ARG A 41 -14.31 -4.19 -38.24
C ARG A 41 -15.47 -3.46 -37.54
N ASN A 42 -15.88 -3.98 -36.39
CA ASN A 42 -16.94 -3.44 -35.57
C ASN A 42 -16.65 -3.59 -34.08
N GLY A 43 -16.05 -2.57 -33.50
CA GLY A 43 -15.73 -2.56 -32.08
C GLY A 43 -14.31 -3.02 -31.78
N LYS A 44 -14.11 -3.44 -30.54
CA LYS A 44 -12.80 -3.79 -29.99
C LYS A 44 -12.70 -5.25 -29.53
N LEU A 45 -13.58 -6.10 -30.06
CA LEU A 45 -13.67 -7.49 -29.63
C LEU A 45 -12.38 -8.26 -29.97
N ALA A 46 -11.82 -8.03 -31.18
CA ALA A 46 -10.56 -8.65 -31.57
C ALA A 46 -9.40 -8.25 -30.65
N GLN A 47 -9.30 -6.97 -30.28
CA GLN A 47 -8.27 -6.53 -29.31
C GLN A 47 -8.48 -7.11 -27.92
N LEU A 48 -9.73 -7.27 -27.51
CA LEU A 48 -10.07 -7.82 -26.19
C LEU A 48 -9.74 -9.32 -26.07
N THR A 49 -9.98 -10.08 -27.15
CA THR A 49 -9.79 -11.54 -27.17
C THR A 49 -8.39 -11.95 -27.56
N ASP A 50 -7.87 -11.39 -28.67
CA ASP A 50 -6.63 -11.84 -29.32
C ASP A 50 -5.45 -10.92 -29.04
N GLY A 51 -5.70 -9.72 -28.51
CA GLY A 51 -4.70 -8.68 -28.28
C GLY A 51 -3.61 -9.01 -27.26
N GLY A 52 -3.73 -10.12 -26.56
CA GLY A 52 -2.79 -10.57 -25.55
C GLY A 52 -3.29 -10.45 -24.13
N ARG A 53 -2.43 -10.80 -23.17
CA ARG A 53 -2.78 -10.90 -21.75
C ARG A 53 -1.80 -10.14 -20.86
N ALA A 54 -2.31 -9.65 -19.74
CA ALA A 54 -1.54 -9.14 -18.63
C ALA A 54 -1.77 -10.04 -17.41
N LYS A 55 -0.77 -10.84 -17.09
CA LYS A 55 -0.80 -11.77 -15.95
C LYS A 55 -0.02 -11.18 -14.81
N THR A 56 -0.65 -11.07 -13.65
CA THR A 56 -0.03 -10.55 -12.43
C THR A 56 -0.06 -11.62 -11.36
N HIS A 57 1.12 -11.98 -10.83
CA HIS A 57 1.28 -12.77 -9.61
C HIS A 57 1.68 -11.84 -8.48
N ASN A 58 0.97 -11.90 -7.37
CA ASN A 58 1.25 -11.09 -6.21
C ASN A 58 1.31 -11.96 -4.97
N ASP A 59 2.48 -12.02 -4.34
CA ASP A 59 2.73 -12.71 -3.07
C ASP A 59 2.90 -11.68 -1.95
N ASP A 60 2.05 -11.73 -0.95
CA ASP A 60 2.08 -10.87 0.24
C ASP A 60 2.33 -11.74 1.48
N ILE A 61 3.51 -11.59 2.05
CA ILE A 61 3.96 -12.31 3.23
C ILE A 61 4.00 -11.34 4.40
N TYR A 62 3.26 -11.65 5.46
CA TYR A 62 3.28 -10.90 6.70
C TYR A 62 3.70 -11.79 7.86
N LEU A 63 4.77 -11.42 8.56
CA LEU A 63 5.27 -12.07 9.76
C LEU A 63 5.35 -11.04 10.88
N GLN A 64 4.96 -11.45 12.08
CA GLN A 64 5.08 -10.65 13.29
C GLN A 64 5.40 -11.56 14.47
N GLY A 65 6.32 -11.11 15.31
CA GLY A 65 6.69 -11.75 16.55
C GLY A 65 6.68 -10.75 17.71
N GLN A 66 6.28 -11.22 18.88
CA GLN A 66 6.32 -10.45 20.11
C GLN A 66 6.94 -11.32 21.22
N LEU A 67 7.86 -10.72 21.96
CA LEU A 67 8.43 -11.28 23.19
C LEU A 67 7.99 -10.40 24.36
N VAL A 68 7.45 -11.02 25.40
CA VAL A 68 7.07 -10.32 26.63
C VAL A 68 7.86 -10.93 27.78
N LEU A 69 8.54 -10.10 28.53
CA LEU A 69 9.30 -10.47 29.71
C LEU A 69 8.70 -9.80 30.95
N HIS A 70 8.63 -10.52 32.04
CA HIS A 70 8.16 -10.05 33.34
C HIS A 70 9.29 -10.15 34.38
N PRO A 71 10.29 -9.22 34.41
CA PRO A 71 11.42 -9.33 35.30
C PRO A 71 11.05 -9.24 36.77
N LEU A 72 10.07 -8.41 37.10
CA LEU A 72 9.53 -8.20 38.43
C LEU A 72 8.00 -8.08 38.37
N LYS A 73 7.36 -8.19 39.54
CA LYS A 73 5.94 -7.90 39.66
C LYS A 73 5.65 -6.47 39.17
N ASN A 74 4.64 -6.31 38.32
CA ASN A 74 4.22 -5.03 37.75
C ASN A 74 5.23 -4.37 36.77
N TRP A 75 6.28 -5.07 36.36
CA TRP A 75 7.23 -4.60 35.36
C TRP A 75 7.21 -5.52 34.13
N ASN A 76 6.88 -4.94 32.99
CA ASN A 76 6.84 -5.66 31.72
C ASN A 76 7.82 -5.04 30.72
N ILE A 77 8.48 -5.88 29.95
CA ILE A 77 9.32 -5.48 28.81
C ILE A 77 8.78 -6.18 27.58
N TYR A 78 8.59 -5.43 26.51
CA TYR A 78 8.06 -5.90 25.25
C TYR A 78 9.11 -5.68 24.16
N ALA A 79 9.31 -6.68 23.34
CA ALA A 79 10.06 -6.57 22.10
C ALA A 79 9.19 -7.12 20.97
N GLU A 80 8.93 -6.31 19.97
CA GLU A 80 8.09 -6.63 18.83
C GLU A 80 8.89 -6.44 17.54
N ALA A 81 8.73 -7.35 16.60
CA ALA A 81 9.28 -7.22 15.27
C ALA A 81 8.25 -7.72 14.25
N GLY A 82 8.11 -6.98 13.17
CA GLY A 82 7.21 -7.31 12.08
C GLY A 82 7.89 -7.09 10.74
N MET A 83 7.52 -7.90 9.76
CA MET A 83 7.90 -7.68 8.37
C MET A 83 6.73 -7.99 7.44
N ARG A 84 6.61 -7.19 6.39
CA ARG A 84 5.72 -7.46 5.26
C ARG A 84 6.53 -7.38 3.99
N VAL A 85 6.47 -8.45 3.20
CA VAL A 85 7.14 -8.55 1.91
C VAL A 85 6.08 -8.76 0.84
N ILE A 86 6.05 -7.86 -0.14
CA ILE A 86 5.19 -7.97 -1.32
C ILE A 86 6.10 -8.19 -2.52
N ASN A 87 5.91 -9.31 -3.20
CA ASN A 87 6.53 -9.60 -4.49
C ASN A 87 5.44 -9.61 -5.56
N GLN A 88 5.55 -8.70 -6.51
CA GLN A 88 4.65 -8.66 -7.65
C GLN A 88 5.45 -8.92 -8.92
N ASN A 89 4.97 -9.86 -9.70
CA ASN A 89 5.48 -10.16 -11.04
C ASN A 89 4.34 -9.99 -12.03
N LYS A 90 4.47 -9.04 -12.95
CA LYS A 90 3.47 -8.76 -13.97
C LYS A 90 4.09 -8.99 -15.35
N GLN A 91 3.60 -10.00 -16.05
CA GLN A 91 3.93 -10.30 -17.42
C GLN A 91 2.83 -9.75 -18.34
N THR A 92 3.20 -8.93 -19.30
CA THR A 92 2.26 -8.33 -20.26
C THR A 92 2.75 -8.61 -21.67
N ASN A 93 1.88 -9.15 -22.48
CA ASN A 93 2.16 -9.36 -23.91
C ASN A 93 1.11 -8.69 -24.77
N LEU A 94 1.56 -7.96 -25.78
CA LEU A 94 0.74 -7.41 -26.83
C LEU A 94 0.92 -8.24 -28.10
N ASN A 95 -0.18 -8.74 -28.62
CA ASN A 95 -0.20 -9.55 -29.84
C ASN A 95 -0.68 -8.72 -31.03
N LYS A 96 -0.28 -9.15 -32.22
CA LYS A 96 -0.82 -8.64 -33.47
C LYS A 96 -2.29 -9.04 -33.58
N VAL A 97 -3.15 -8.08 -33.89
CA VAL A 97 -4.60 -8.26 -34.00
C VAL A 97 -5.04 -7.93 -35.40
N TYR A 98 -5.92 -8.76 -35.94
CA TYR A 98 -6.54 -8.59 -37.25
C TYR A 98 -8.04 -8.42 -37.12
N GLU A 99 -8.58 -7.51 -37.90
CA GLU A 99 -10.00 -7.46 -38.26
C GLU A 99 -10.14 -7.77 -39.75
N TYR A 100 -11.30 -8.23 -40.13
CA TYR A 100 -11.57 -8.59 -41.52
C TYR A 100 -12.56 -7.63 -42.14
N ASP A 101 -12.28 -7.23 -43.38
CA ASP A 101 -13.18 -6.41 -44.15
C ASP A 101 -14.34 -7.27 -44.77
N ILE A 102 -15.28 -6.60 -45.42
CA ILE A 102 -16.45 -7.26 -46.07
C ILE A 102 -16.01 -8.24 -47.17
N ASN A 103 -14.79 -8.11 -47.71
CA ASN A 103 -14.22 -9.02 -48.69
C ASN A 103 -13.35 -10.11 -48.08
N ASN A 104 -13.46 -10.31 -46.75
CA ASN A 104 -12.68 -11.28 -45.98
C ASN A 104 -11.18 -11.07 -46.06
N ARG A 105 -10.73 -9.79 -46.17
CA ARG A 105 -9.30 -9.44 -46.17
C ARG A 105 -8.88 -9.06 -44.77
N PRO A 106 -7.76 -9.62 -44.26
CA PRO A 106 -7.24 -9.24 -42.95
C PRO A 106 -6.67 -7.82 -42.98
N VAL A 107 -7.02 -7.03 -42.02
CA VAL A 107 -6.51 -5.67 -41.78
C VAL A 107 -5.84 -5.64 -40.43
N GLU A 108 -4.56 -5.29 -40.39
CA GLU A 108 -3.84 -5.13 -39.11
C GLU A 108 -4.37 -3.90 -38.37
N LEU A 109 -4.65 -4.07 -37.11
CA LEU A 109 -5.15 -3.00 -36.25
C LEU A 109 -4.06 -2.36 -35.42
N ALA A 110 -4.19 -1.05 -35.22
CA ALA A 110 -3.57 -0.41 -34.09
C ALA A 110 -4.27 -0.87 -32.79
N PHE A 111 -3.51 -1.33 -31.85
CA PHE A 111 -4.08 -1.81 -30.58
C PHE A 111 -4.75 -0.68 -29.79
N SER A 112 -4.09 0.46 -29.69
CA SER A 112 -4.60 1.73 -29.17
C SER A 112 -3.90 2.89 -29.85
N ALA A 113 -4.25 4.12 -29.50
CA ALA A 113 -3.59 5.32 -30.04
C ALA A 113 -2.07 5.36 -29.78
N ASN A 114 -1.60 4.58 -28.80
CA ASN A 114 -0.19 4.54 -28.39
C ASN A 114 0.66 3.51 -29.17
N TYR A 115 0.03 2.65 -29.98
CA TYR A 115 0.70 1.56 -30.68
C TYR A 115 0.37 1.59 -32.17
N ALA A 116 1.39 1.43 -33.00
CA ALA A 116 1.21 1.30 -34.45
C ALA A 116 0.44 0.02 -34.79
N PRO A 117 -0.25 -0.04 -35.98
CA PRO A 117 -0.81 -1.28 -36.47
C PRO A 117 0.22 -2.40 -36.52
N GLY A 118 -0.14 -3.57 -36.07
CA GLY A 118 0.74 -4.75 -36.03
C GLY A 118 1.84 -4.72 -34.97
N ALA A 119 1.90 -3.71 -34.10
CA ALA A 119 2.87 -3.66 -33.01
C ALA A 119 2.67 -4.85 -32.05
N THR A 120 3.79 -5.45 -31.64
CA THR A 120 3.82 -6.50 -30.62
C THR A 120 4.90 -6.22 -29.59
N PHE A 121 4.71 -6.68 -28.36
CA PHE A 121 5.76 -6.66 -27.34
C PHE A 121 5.53 -7.73 -26.28
N ALA A 122 6.62 -8.11 -25.63
CA ALA A 122 6.62 -8.82 -24.35
C ALA A 122 7.24 -7.89 -23.30
N ARG A 123 6.55 -7.70 -22.17
CA ARG A 123 7.00 -6.86 -21.05
C ARG A 123 6.92 -7.65 -19.74
N MET A 124 7.94 -7.47 -18.92
CA MET A 124 7.96 -8.01 -17.56
C MET A 124 8.22 -6.86 -16.59
N ASN A 125 7.31 -6.73 -15.63
CA ASN A 125 7.43 -5.79 -14.52
C ASN A 125 7.62 -6.57 -13.25
N TYR A 126 8.65 -6.25 -12.49
CA TYR A 126 8.92 -6.79 -11.18
C TYR A 126 8.85 -5.68 -10.14
N LEU A 127 8.14 -5.91 -9.06
CA LEU A 127 8.09 -5.01 -7.90
C LEU A 127 8.31 -5.84 -6.64
N ASN A 128 9.29 -5.43 -5.85
CA ASN A 128 9.52 -5.93 -4.51
C ASN A 128 9.36 -4.79 -3.52
N SER A 129 8.49 -4.98 -2.54
CA SER A 129 8.23 -4.01 -1.48
C SER A 129 8.42 -4.69 -0.13
N ASN A 130 9.30 -4.13 0.69
CA ASN A 130 9.62 -4.63 2.02
C ASN A 130 9.27 -3.55 3.05
N PHE A 131 8.52 -3.92 4.06
CA PHE A 131 8.21 -3.08 5.21
C PHE A 131 8.61 -3.80 6.48
N TYR A 132 9.46 -3.17 7.26
CA TYR A 132 9.96 -3.68 8.53
C TYR A 132 9.52 -2.77 9.66
N THR A 133 9.11 -3.36 10.76
CA THR A 133 8.80 -2.64 12.00
C THR A 133 9.52 -3.29 13.16
N SER A 134 10.01 -2.48 14.09
CA SER A 134 10.45 -3.00 15.37
C SER A 134 10.09 -2.03 16.48
N SER A 135 9.76 -2.55 17.64
CA SER A 135 9.47 -1.78 18.84
C SER A 135 10.05 -2.48 20.06
N VAL A 136 10.68 -1.71 20.93
CA VAL A 136 11.06 -2.17 22.26
C VAL A 136 10.54 -1.15 23.24
N TYR A 137 9.75 -1.61 24.19
CA TYR A 137 9.20 -0.74 25.22
C TYR A 137 9.03 -1.48 26.55
N THR A 138 8.97 -0.70 27.60
CA THR A 138 8.79 -1.22 28.95
C THR A 138 7.73 -0.41 29.68
N ASP A 139 6.95 -1.05 30.50
CA ASP A 139 6.02 -0.40 31.42
C ASP A 139 6.24 -0.89 32.85
N TYR A 140 6.08 0.03 33.77
CA TYR A 140 6.07 -0.23 35.20
C TYR A 140 4.80 0.35 35.82
N THR A 141 4.09 -0.46 36.60
CA THR A 141 2.86 -0.07 37.30
C THR A 141 3.09 -0.07 38.81
N MET A 142 2.75 1.02 39.47
CA MET A 142 2.79 1.16 40.90
C MET A 142 1.38 1.48 41.41
N GLU A 143 0.91 0.66 42.36
CA GLU A 143 -0.35 0.87 43.06
C GLU A 143 -0.07 0.95 44.54
N LYS A 144 -0.43 2.05 45.15
CA LYS A 144 -0.29 2.25 46.61
C LYS A 144 -1.45 3.08 47.13
N GLU A 145 -2.26 2.48 47.99
CA GLU A 145 -3.46 3.10 48.57
C GLU A 145 -4.39 3.71 47.50
N ASN A 146 -4.43 5.02 47.43
CA ASN A 146 -5.27 5.80 46.50
C ASN A 146 -4.50 6.24 45.22
N HIS A 147 -3.26 5.81 45.04
CA HIS A 147 -2.41 6.21 43.97
C HIS A 147 -2.18 5.07 42.96
N TYR A 148 -2.50 5.31 41.74
CA TYR A 148 -2.12 4.45 40.62
C TYR A 148 -1.19 5.25 39.68
N LEU A 149 -0.01 4.71 39.41
CA LEU A 149 0.97 5.28 38.48
C LEU A 149 1.44 4.21 37.51
N LYS A 150 1.28 4.47 36.22
CA LYS A 150 1.87 3.64 35.16
C LYS A 150 2.80 4.50 34.31
N VAL A 151 4.06 4.09 34.20
CA VAL A 151 5.07 4.74 33.37
C VAL A 151 5.46 3.79 32.25
N MET A 152 5.53 4.29 31.04
CA MET A 152 5.96 3.55 29.85
C MET A 152 7.07 4.36 29.14
N LEU A 153 8.10 3.66 28.71
CA LEU A 153 9.20 4.21 27.88
C LEU A 153 9.48 3.23 26.75
N GLY A 154 9.79 3.74 25.59
CA GLY A 154 10.09 2.86 24.47
C GLY A 154 10.66 3.57 23.26
N MET A 155 11.01 2.75 22.30
CA MET A 155 11.42 3.17 20.96
C MET A 155 10.75 2.30 19.89
N ASN A 156 10.51 2.88 18.74
CA ASN A 156 10.04 2.16 17.57
C ASN A 156 10.81 2.61 16.33
N THR A 157 10.92 1.69 15.37
CA THR A 157 11.48 1.98 14.05
C THR A 157 10.62 1.36 12.97
N GLU A 158 10.58 2.04 11.84
CA GLU A 158 9.94 1.54 10.62
C GLU A 158 10.88 1.79 9.45
N GLU A 159 10.93 0.84 8.53
CA GLU A 159 11.68 0.96 7.29
C GLU A 159 10.84 0.42 6.13
N TYR A 160 10.79 1.18 5.04
CA TYR A 160 10.10 0.80 3.82
C TYR A 160 11.04 0.91 2.64
N ILE A 161 11.17 -0.19 1.91
CA ILE A 161 12.04 -0.30 0.75
C ILE A 161 11.22 -0.83 -0.42
N VAL A 162 11.24 -0.12 -1.55
CA VAL A 162 10.64 -0.58 -2.80
C VAL A 162 11.69 -0.62 -3.90
N ARG A 163 11.70 -1.70 -4.65
CA ARG A 163 12.49 -1.87 -5.86
C ARG A 163 11.57 -2.30 -6.98
N SER A 164 11.69 -1.67 -8.12
CA SER A 164 10.95 -2.07 -9.32
C SER A 164 11.87 -2.11 -10.52
N LEU A 165 11.57 -3.03 -11.41
CA LEU A 165 12.25 -3.20 -12.69
C LEU A 165 11.19 -3.47 -13.75
N SER A 166 11.29 -2.78 -14.89
CA SER A 166 10.47 -3.07 -16.05
C SER A 166 11.40 -3.28 -17.26
N ALA A 167 11.21 -4.38 -17.95
CA ALA A 167 11.89 -4.70 -19.20
C ALA A 167 10.86 -5.06 -20.26
N GLN A 168 11.06 -4.57 -21.48
CA GLN A 168 10.18 -4.82 -22.62
C GLN A 168 11.05 -5.04 -23.87
N ARG A 169 10.59 -5.92 -24.74
CA ARG A 169 11.13 -6.08 -26.09
C ARG A 169 9.98 -6.15 -27.08
N SER A 170 10.15 -5.44 -28.20
CA SER A 170 9.18 -5.45 -29.29
C SER A 170 9.41 -6.62 -30.23
N ASP A 171 8.51 -6.75 -31.20
CA ASP A 171 8.57 -7.75 -32.28
C ASP A 171 8.65 -9.19 -31.75
N VAL A 172 7.59 -9.60 -31.05
CA VAL A 172 7.40 -10.96 -30.58
C VAL A 172 7.30 -11.90 -31.79
N ILE A 173 8.14 -12.93 -31.87
CA ILE A 173 8.18 -13.87 -32.99
C ILE A 173 6.88 -14.65 -33.12
N THR A 174 6.32 -15.08 -31.99
CA THR A 174 5.07 -15.84 -31.96
C THR A 174 4.26 -15.51 -30.70
N SER A 175 2.95 -15.37 -30.85
CA SER A 175 2.04 -15.15 -29.74
C SER A 175 1.95 -16.33 -28.77
N SER A 176 2.38 -17.52 -29.21
CA SER A 176 2.41 -18.74 -28.37
C SER A 176 3.51 -18.71 -27.30
N ILE A 177 4.60 -17.93 -27.55
CA ILE A 177 5.74 -17.79 -26.64
C ILE A 177 6.02 -16.27 -26.49
N PRO A 178 5.19 -15.55 -25.72
CA PRO A 178 5.32 -14.10 -25.59
C PRO A 178 6.39 -13.75 -24.55
N GLU A 179 7.63 -14.17 -24.80
CA GLU A 179 8.77 -13.95 -23.91
C GLU A 179 9.72 -12.88 -24.46
N ILE A 180 10.34 -12.13 -23.56
CA ILE A 180 11.35 -11.11 -23.92
C ILE A 180 12.49 -11.77 -24.69
N SER A 181 12.94 -12.96 -24.28
CA SER A 181 14.01 -13.72 -24.92
C SER A 181 13.65 -14.22 -26.32
N ALA A 182 12.35 -14.40 -26.60
CA ALA A 182 11.82 -14.86 -27.89
C ALA A 182 11.35 -13.68 -28.77
N SER A 183 11.72 -12.44 -28.44
CA SER A 183 11.42 -11.23 -29.21
C SER A 183 12.68 -10.74 -29.90
N VAL A 184 12.56 -10.08 -31.07
CA VAL A 184 13.71 -9.68 -31.91
C VAL A 184 13.85 -8.18 -32.12
N GLY A 185 12.87 -7.41 -31.72
CA GLY A 185 12.86 -5.94 -31.90
C GLY A 185 13.66 -5.20 -30.83
N ALA A 186 13.41 -3.90 -30.74
CA ALA A 186 14.14 -3.02 -29.85
C ALA A 186 13.84 -3.31 -28.38
N ASP A 187 14.89 -3.30 -27.57
CA ASP A 187 14.81 -3.41 -26.12
C ASP A 187 14.41 -2.07 -25.50
N LYS A 188 13.54 -2.15 -24.50
CA LYS A 188 13.15 -1.03 -23.67
C LYS A 188 13.30 -1.44 -22.21
N ILE A 189 14.37 -1.02 -21.61
CA ILE A 189 14.52 -1.10 -20.16
C ILE A 189 13.97 0.21 -19.61
N ASN A 190 13.04 0.16 -18.70
CA ASN A 190 12.44 1.36 -18.16
C ASN A 190 13.41 2.02 -17.19
N ASN A 191 14.34 2.78 -17.76
CA ASN A 191 15.15 3.80 -17.09
C ASN A 191 14.47 5.16 -17.21
N ASP A 192 13.13 5.18 -17.19
CA ASP A 192 12.41 6.41 -17.38
C ASP A 192 12.84 7.43 -16.30
N SER A 193 13.59 8.43 -16.78
CA SER A 193 14.00 9.57 -15.96
C SER A 193 12.79 10.34 -15.38
N ASN A 194 11.60 10.13 -15.96
CA ASN A 194 10.34 10.68 -15.47
C ASN A 194 9.67 9.79 -14.41
N ASN A 195 10.17 8.59 -14.19
CA ASN A 195 9.69 7.73 -13.12
C ASN A 195 10.86 7.31 -12.20
N PRO A 196 11.26 8.16 -11.24
CA PRO A 196 12.38 7.91 -10.34
C PRO A 196 12.12 6.76 -9.34
N THR A 197 11.26 5.81 -9.70
CA THR A 197 10.68 4.86 -8.76
C THR A 197 11.31 3.48 -8.76
N GLN A 198 12.44 3.27 -9.43
CA GLN A 198 13.11 1.98 -9.40
C GLN A 198 13.61 1.59 -8.01
N TYR A 199 13.96 2.58 -7.21
CA TYR A 199 14.32 2.40 -5.81
C TYR A 199 13.77 3.53 -4.96
N LYS A 200 12.96 3.19 -3.98
CA LYS A 200 12.45 4.14 -2.98
C LYS A 200 12.66 3.55 -1.61
N ASN A 201 13.16 4.34 -0.69
CA ASN A 201 13.19 3.95 0.70
C ASN A 201 12.88 5.13 1.62
N TRP A 202 12.38 4.81 2.77
CA TRP A 202 12.30 5.72 3.90
C TRP A 202 12.39 4.93 5.19
N ALA A 203 12.87 5.59 6.21
CA ALA A 203 12.92 5.05 7.55
C ALA A 203 12.46 6.09 8.57
N THR A 204 11.83 5.61 9.63
CA THR A 204 11.45 6.41 10.78
C THR A 204 12.00 5.78 12.05
N ALA A 205 12.28 6.60 13.03
CA ALA A 205 12.62 6.16 14.37
C ALA A 205 11.95 7.11 15.37
N GLY A 206 11.44 6.56 16.46
CA GLY A 206 10.78 7.35 17.48
C GLY A 206 11.11 6.83 18.88
N PHE A 207 11.30 7.77 19.79
CA PHE A 207 11.37 7.51 21.24
C PHE A 207 10.10 8.05 21.86
N PHE A 208 9.51 7.28 22.75
CA PHE A 208 8.28 7.71 23.40
C PHE A 208 8.27 7.40 24.88
N GLY A 209 7.58 8.25 25.61
CA GLY A 209 7.29 8.07 27.02
C GLY A 209 5.84 8.42 27.33
N ARG A 210 5.25 7.70 28.26
CA ARG A 210 3.89 7.95 28.74
C ARG A 210 3.85 7.80 30.24
N ILE A 211 3.12 8.70 30.87
CA ILE A 211 2.80 8.65 32.30
C ILE A 211 1.28 8.69 32.41
N ASN A 212 0.71 7.68 33.07
CA ASN A 212 -0.67 7.67 33.50
C ASN A 212 -0.71 7.71 35.04
N TYR A 213 -1.36 8.70 35.58
CA TYR A 213 -1.53 8.83 37.02
C TYR A 213 -3.00 9.00 37.38
N THR A 214 -3.42 8.22 38.37
CA THR A 214 -4.79 8.30 38.91
C THR A 214 -4.73 8.44 40.41
N PHE A 215 -5.47 9.41 40.94
CA PHE A 215 -5.60 9.63 42.37
C PHE A 215 -7.03 9.41 42.81
N LYS A 216 -7.23 8.49 43.79
CA LYS A 216 -8.54 8.11 44.36
C LYS A 216 -9.59 7.72 43.30
N ASP A 217 -9.19 7.21 42.15
CA ASP A 217 -10.04 6.94 40.99
C ASP A 217 -10.87 8.16 40.48
N ARG A 218 -10.56 9.36 41.01
CA ARG A 218 -11.28 10.60 40.74
C ARG A 218 -10.51 11.49 39.76
N TYR A 219 -9.22 11.68 40.01
CA TYR A 219 -8.38 12.59 39.20
C TYR A 219 -7.44 11.79 38.33
N LEU A 220 -7.51 12.01 37.02
CA LEU A 220 -6.73 11.29 36.03
C LEU A 220 -5.86 12.29 35.28
N LEU A 221 -4.57 11.97 35.18
CA LEU A 221 -3.58 12.67 34.40
C LEU A 221 -2.93 11.69 33.43
N GLU A 222 -2.85 12.07 32.17
CA GLU A 222 -2.03 11.38 31.19
C GLU A 222 -1.10 12.40 30.51
N ALA A 223 0.17 12.09 30.45
CA ALA A 223 1.17 12.85 29.71
C ALA A 223 1.93 11.93 28.76
N ASN A 224 2.05 12.34 27.52
CA ASN A 224 2.79 11.61 26.49
C ASN A 224 3.84 12.55 25.88
N LEU A 225 4.99 12.01 25.59
CA LEU A 225 6.07 12.68 24.87
C LEU A 225 6.60 11.75 23.80
N ARG A 226 6.66 12.23 22.56
CA ARG A 226 7.29 11.51 21.44
C ARG A 226 8.35 12.39 20.81
N TYR A 227 9.49 11.78 20.52
CA TYR A 227 10.58 12.38 19.76
C TYR A 227 10.80 11.53 18.52
N ASP A 228 10.20 11.97 17.40
CA ASP A 228 10.14 11.20 16.16
C ASP A 228 11.03 11.80 15.09
N GLY A 229 11.77 10.94 14.40
CA GLY A 229 12.60 11.26 13.26
C GLY A 229 12.18 10.53 11.99
N SER A 230 12.29 11.21 10.85
CA SER A 230 11.97 10.64 9.53
C SER A 230 13.06 11.00 8.52
N SER A 231 13.49 10.00 7.73
CA SER A 231 14.45 10.17 6.64
C SER A 231 13.92 11.00 5.47
N ARG A 232 12.60 11.25 5.43
CA ARG A 232 11.95 12.05 4.37
C ARG A 232 12.23 13.54 4.47
N PHE A 233 12.76 14.00 5.62
CA PHE A 233 13.07 15.40 5.85
C PHE A 233 14.58 15.67 5.76
N LEU A 234 14.94 16.91 5.48
CA LEU A 234 16.31 17.38 5.51
C LEU A 234 16.97 17.07 6.85
N ARG A 235 18.28 16.87 6.85
CA ARG A 235 19.04 16.34 7.98
C ARG A 235 18.87 17.14 9.29
N ASP A 236 18.73 18.44 9.16
CA ASP A 236 18.52 19.39 10.25
C ASP A 236 17.06 19.50 10.75
N GLN A 237 16.11 18.94 10.00
CA GLN A 237 14.67 19.00 10.29
C GLN A 237 14.04 17.63 10.52
N ARG A 238 14.86 16.59 10.61
CA ARG A 238 14.39 15.20 10.72
C ARG A 238 13.66 14.89 12.01
N TRP A 239 14.12 15.50 13.12
CA TRP A 239 13.67 15.14 14.45
C TRP A 239 12.79 16.23 15.05
N ASN A 240 11.61 15.83 15.50
CA ASN A 240 10.65 16.73 16.11
C ASN A 240 10.04 16.14 17.37
N LEU A 241 9.64 17.02 18.30
CA LEU A 241 9.05 16.67 19.58
C LEU A 241 7.52 16.90 19.54
N PHE A 242 6.79 15.90 20.00
CA PHE A 242 5.32 15.89 20.00
C PHE A 242 4.80 15.60 21.41
N PRO A 243 4.61 16.62 22.25
CA PRO A 243 4.01 16.48 23.57
C PRO A 243 2.49 16.43 23.47
N SER A 244 1.89 15.66 24.38
CA SER A 244 0.45 15.70 24.62
C SER A 244 0.14 15.43 26.08
N PHE A 245 -0.94 16.00 26.57
CA PHE A 245 -1.44 15.72 27.92
C PHE A 245 -2.96 15.71 27.94
N SER A 246 -3.52 14.99 28.91
CA SER A 246 -4.94 14.98 29.18
C SER A 246 -5.21 14.96 30.69
N LEU A 247 -6.24 15.66 31.09
CA LEU A 247 -6.76 15.70 32.42
C LEU A 247 -8.18 15.17 32.43
N GLY A 248 -8.50 14.32 33.37
CA GLY A 248 -9.85 13.80 33.55
C GLY A 248 -10.26 13.91 35.04
N TRP A 249 -11.51 14.27 35.27
CA TRP A 249 -12.08 14.28 36.61
C TRP A 249 -13.33 13.43 36.63
N ASN A 250 -13.29 12.40 37.44
CA ASN A 250 -14.43 11.49 37.64
C ASN A 250 -15.35 12.05 38.74
N MET A 251 -16.15 13.06 38.37
CA MET A 251 -17.00 13.80 39.30
C MET A 251 -18.08 12.87 39.97
N ALA A 252 -18.46 11.79 39.27
CA ALA A 252 -19.43 10.84 39.85
C ALA A 252 -18.94 10.16 41.15
N TYR A 253 -17.63 10.17 41.43
CA TYR A 253 -17.03 9.62 42.64
C TYR A 253 -16.83 10.63 43.77
N GLU A 254 -17.26 11.88 43.54
CA GLU A 254 -17.18 12.92 44.56
C GLU A 254 -18.40 12.87 45.49
N GLU A 255 -18.20 13.22 46.78
CA GLU A 255 -19.26 13.19 47.78
C GLU A 255 -20.43 14.13 47.45
N PHE A 256 -20.15 15.29 46.86
CA PHE A 256 -21.18 16.24 46.43
C PHE A 256 -22.06 15.71 45.27
N PHE A 257 -21.60 14.69 44.56
CA PHE A 257 -22.34 14.10 43.45
C PHE A 257 -23.29 12.97 43.92
N ALA A 258 -23.13 12.48 45.16
CA ALA A 258 -23.90 11.39 45.69
C ALA A 258 -25.44 11.51 45.54
N PRO A 259 -26.07 12.71 45.69
CA PRO A 259 -27.52 12.85 45.48
C PRO A 259 -27.96 12.59 44.02
N LEU A 260 -27.07 12.76 43.05
CA LEU A 260 -27.36 12.57 41.61
C LEU A 260 -27.03 11.14 41.14
N SER A 261 -26.36 10.34 41.95
CA SER A 261 -25.87 9.00 41.58
C SER A 261 -27.00 8.01 41.24
N SER A 262 -28.23 8.25 41.71
CA SER A 262 -29.40 7.45 41.35
C SER A 262 -29.88 7.62 39.93
N VAL A 263 -29.51 8.74 39.29
CA VAL A 263 -29.91 9.09 37.89
C VAL A 263 -28.72 9.10 36.96
N VAL A 264 -27.55 9.57 37.43
CA VAL A 264 -26.33 9.70 36.63
C VAL A 264 -25.21 8.88 37.22
N ASN A 265 -24.94 7.73 36.67
CA ASN A 265 -23.93 6.79 37.15
C ASN A 265 -22.50 7.18 36.78
N THR A 266 -22.33 7.96 35.73
CA THR A 266 -21.01 8.38 35.25
C THR A 266 -21.04 9.81 34.75
N PHE A 267 -20.20 10.65 35.35
CA PHE A 267 -19.94 12.02 34.85
C PHE A 267 -18.44 12.30 34.96
N LYS A 268 -17.79 12.35 33.78
CA LYS A 268 -16.33 12.44 33.67
C LYS A 268 -15.90 13.48 32.62
N PRO A 269 -15.81 14.75 32.99
CA PRO A 269 -15.23 15.77 32.11
C PRO A 269 -13.75 15.46 31.84
N ARG A 270 -13.30 15.77 30.63
CA ARG A 270 -11.91 15.60 30.19
C ARG A 270 -11.47 16.83 29.39
N LEU A 271 -10.22 17.19 29.58
CA LEU A 271 -9.52 18.20 28.78
C LEU A 271 -8.25 17.57 28.23
N SER A 272 -8.01 17.72 26.94
CA SER A 272 -6.79 17.23 26.30
C SER A 272 -6.22 18.26 25.35
N TRP A 273 -4.90 18.27 25.27
CA TRP A 273 -4.13 19.07 24.32
C TRP A 273 -2.97 18.25 23.81
N GLY A 274 -2.57 18.48 22.55
CA GLY A 274 -1.42 17.77 21.98
C GLY A 274 -0.97 18.35 20.65
N MET A 275 0.28 18.09 20.33
CA MET A 275 0.89 18.38 19.04
C MET A 275 1.00 17.09 18.23
N LEU A 276 0.68 17.16 16.95
CA LEU A 276 0.80 16.05 16.00
C LEU A 276 1.66 16.49 14.82
N GLY A 277 2.49 15.57 14.35
CA GLY A 277 3.27 15.74 13.13
C GLY A 277 2.69 14.95 11.98
N ASN A 278 2.82 15.47 10.77
CA ASN A 278 2.53 14.74 9.54
C ASN A 278 3.83 14.51 8.77
N GLN A 279 4.19 13.25 8.55
CA GLN A 279 5.34 12.84 7.76
C GLN A 279 4.96 12.31 6.37
N ASN A 280 3.67 12.35 6.02
CA ASN A 280 3.21 11.89 4.71
C ASN A 280 3.50 12.95 3.66
N THR A 281 4.66 12.86 3.05
CA THR A 281 5.11 13.69 1.94
C THR A 281 5.20 12.83 0.68
N ASP A 282 4.98 13.43 -0.49
CA ASP A 282 5.14 12.72 -1.78
C ASP A 282 6.61 12.40 -2.07
N ALA A 283 7.54 13.12 -1.46
CA ALA A 283 8.97 12.90 -1.60
C ALA A 283 9.45 11.74 -0.70
N PHE A 284 10.26 10.85 -1.27
CA PHE A 284 10.96 9.79 -0.53
C PHE A 284 12.36 10.25 -0.09
N TYR A 285 12.88 11.25 -0.76
CA TYR A 285 14.16 11.88 -0.48
C TYR A 285 13.96 13.40 -0.39
N PRO A 286 14.68 14.09 0.51
CA PRO A 286 14.64 15.54 0.58
C PRO A 286 15.28 16.19 -0.63
#